data_6c9e4e4152e1b445f2908e786f66cac5
#
_entry.id   6c9e4e4152e1b445f2908e786f66cac5
#
_cell.length_a   1.000
_cell.length_b   1.000
_cell.length_c   1.000
_cell.angle_alpha   90.00
_cell.angle_beta   90.00
_cell.angle_gamma   90.00
#
_symmetry.space_group_name_H-M   'P 1'
#
loop_
_entity.id
_entity.type
_entity.pdbx_description
1 polymer ?
#
loop_
_entity_poly.entity_id
_entity_poly.type
_entity_poly.pdbx_seq_one_letter_code
_entity_poly.pdbx_strand_id
1 'polypeptide(L)'
;HNAGITRDKLLANMTADRWNAVLAVNLRAQLAINAALGEVLSDTARIVCVASTSGIAGNRGQTNYAASKAGVIGMVRALAPQLAPRGVTINAVAPGFIETEMTAKMPVATREAGRRINSLRQGGLPVDVAETIAWLARADNGGVTGQVVRVCGQSWLGA
;
A
#
# COMPACT_ATOMS: atom_id res chain seq x y z
N HIS A 1 0.52 9.06 -1.86
CA HIS A 1 -0.83 8.54 -1.60
C HIS A 1 -0.83 7.65 -0.36
N ASN A 2 -1.25 8.19 0.79
CA ASN A 2 -1.23 7.49 2.07
C ASN A 2 -2.64 7.27 2.66
N ALA A 3 -3.64 8.05 2.27
CA ALA A 3 -4.99 7.91 2.81
C ALA A 3 -5.56 6.51 2.55
N GLY A 4 -6.16 5.91 3.58
CA GLY A 4 -6.75 4.58 3.48
C GLY A 4 -7.65 4.27 4.66
N ILE A 5 -8.61 3.38 4.43
CA ILE A 5 -9.54 2.89 5.44
C ILE A 5 -9.67 1.37 5.37
N THR A 6 -10.16 0.78 6.44
CA THR A 6 -10.62 -0.62 6.50
C THR A 6 -12.10 -0.68 6.86
N ARG A 7 -12.82 -1.69 6.37
CA ARG A 7 -14.21 -2.04 6.73
C ARG A 7 -14.33 -3.55 6.69
N ASP A 8 -13.63 -4.19 7.62
CA ASP A 8 -13.38 -5.63 7.64
C ASP A 8 -14.66 -6.45 7.88
N LYS A 9 -14.83 -7.51 7.09
CA LYS A 9 -15.82 -8.57 7.24
C LYS A 9 -15.39 -9.79 6.41
N LEU A 10 -15.83 -10.98 6.82
CA LEU A 10 -15.75 -12.16 5.95
C LEU A 10 -16.53 -11.89 4.67
N LEU A 11 -16.09 -12.42 3.54
CA LEU A 11 -16.69 -12.17 2.22
C LEU A 11 -18.19 -12.52 2.19
N ALA A 12 -18.57 -13.61 2.84
CA ALA A 12 -19.99 -14.04 2.94
C ALA A 12 -20.91 -12.99 3.63
N ASN A 13 -20.33 -12.10 4.43
CA ASN A 13 -21.05 -11.06 5.18
C ASN A 13 -20.62 -9.64 4.76
N MET A 14 -19.93 -9.52 3.63
CA MET A 14 -19.47 -8.24 3.08
C MET A 14 -20.62 -7.53 2.37
N THR A 15 -21.02 -6.35 2.85
CA THR A 15 -22.03 -5.55 2.17
C THR A 15 -21.39 -4.72 1.05
N ALA A 16 -22.20 -4.35 0.05
CA ALA A 16 -21.78 -3.49 -1.05
C ALA A 16 -21.24 -2.13 -0.52
N ASP A 17 -21.86 -1.56 0.51
CA ASP A 17 -21.41 -0.29 1.11
C ASP A 17 -20.01 -0.40 1.69
N ARG A 18 -19.72 -1.47 2.45
CA ARG A 18 -18.37 -1.72 3.00
C ARG A 18 -17.33 -1.91 1.92
N TRP A 19 -17.70 -2.64 0.87
CA TRP A 19 -16.86 -2.87 -0.30
C TRP A 19 -16.56 -1.55 -1.00
N ASN A 20 -17.60 -0.84 -1.39
CA ASN A 20 -17.48 0.39 -2.17
C ASN A 20 -16.76 1.52 -1.41
N ALA A 21 -17.01 1.66 -0.11
CA ALA A 21 -16.33 2.66 0.71
C ALA A 21 -14.79 2.45 0.71
N VAL A 22 -14.34 1.20 0.86
CA VAL A 22 -12.91 0.88 0.86
C VAL A 22 -12.29 1.10 -0.52
N LEU A 23 -12.94 0.65 -1.60
CA LEU A 23 -12.44 0.89 -2.95
C LEU A 23 -12.43 2.38 -3.32
N ALA A 24 -13.43 3.13 -2.90
CA ALA A 24 -13.51 4.56 -3.17
C ALA A 24 -12.31 5.32 -2.59
N VAL A 25 -11.98 5.07 -1.32
CA VAL A 25 -10.87 5.78 -0.63
C VAL A 25 -9.52 5.21 -1.03
N ASN A 26 -9.36 3.88 -0.98
CA ASN A 26 -8.02 3.27 -1.11
C ASN A 26 -7.51 3.20 -2.55
N LEU A 27 -8.41 3.19 -3.55
CA LEU A 27 -8.03 3.03 -4.96
C LEU A 27 -8.57 4.16 -5.84
N ARG A 28 -9.90 4.37 -5.90
CA ARG A 28 -10.50 5.32 -6.84
C ARG A 28 -10.03 6.75 -6.59
N ALA A 29 -9.87 7.16 -5.31
CA ALA A 29 -9.35 8.48 -4.97
C ALA A 29 -7.92 8.67 -5.49
N GLN A 30 -7.05 7.67 -5.39
CA GLN A 30 -5.69 7.76 -5.92
C GLN A 30 -5.68 7.88 -7.46
N LEU A 31 -6.53 7.12 -8.15
CA LEU A 31 -6.69 7.23 -9.60
C LEU A 31 -7.18 8.63 -10.00
N ALA A 32 -8.18 9.16 -9.30
CA ALA A 32 -8.73 10.50 -9.58
C ALA A 32 -7.69 11.61 -9.31
N ILE A 33 -6.92 11.50 -8.22
CA ILE A 33 -5.86 12.46 -7.89
C ILE A 33 -4.75 12.41 -8.95
N ASN A 34 -4.29 11.22 -9.35
CA ASN A 34 -3.27 11.11 -10.40
C ASN A 34 -3.75 11.69 -11.73
N ALA A 35 -5.02 11.46 -12.09
CA ALA A 35 -5.61 12.05 -13.30
C ALA A 35 -5.68 13.58 -13.21
N ALA A 36 -6.15 14.12 -12.08
CA ALA A 36 -6.29 15.57 -11.88
C ALA A 36 -4.93 16.30 -11.82
N LEU A 37 -3.91 15.64 -11.27
CA LEU A 37 -2.57 16.23 -11.15
C LEU A 37 -1.70 15.99 -12.39
N GLY A 38 -2.11 15.14 -13.32
CA GLY A 38 -1.29 14.72 -14.48
C GLY A 38 -0.70 15.87 -15.28
N GLU A 39 -1.47 16.94 -15.47
CA GLU A 39 -1.02 18.13 -16.22
C GLU A 39 -0.15 19.09 -15.41
N VAL A 40 -0.28 19.10 -14.07
CA VAL A 40 0.41 20.04 -13.19
C VAL A 40 1.61 19.42 -12.45
N LEU A 41 1.79 18.10 -12.57
CA LEU A 41 2.99 17.44 -12.04
C LEU A 41 4.23 17.99 -12.73
N SER A 42 5.24 18.37 -11.94
CA SER A 42 6.56 18.71 -12.49
C SER A 42 7.17 17.50 -13.21
N ASP A 43 7.92 17.75 -14.26
CA ASP A 43 8.79 16.72 -14.81
C ASP A 43 9.77 16.27 -13.72
N THR A 44 10.07 14.99 -13.70
CA THR A 44 10.85 14.35 -12.61
C THR A 44 10.13 14.22 -11.26
N ALA A 45 8.81 14.41 -11.18
CA ALA A 45 8.04 14.17 -9.95
C ALA A 45 8.16 12.71 -9.46
N ARG A 46 7.99 12.51 -8.16
CA ARG A 46 8.05 11.19 -7.50
C ARG A 46 6.72 10.89 -6.85
N ILE A 47 6.02 9.86 -7.33
CA ILE A 47 4.74 9.41 -6.78
C ILE A 47 4.99 8.15 -5.96
N VAL A 48 4.62 8.16 -4.69
CA VAL A 48 4.71 6.99 -3.82
C VAL A 48 3.33 6.64 -3.28
N CYS A 49 2.90 5.40 -3.50
CA CYS A 49 1.62 4.88 -3.09
C CYS A 49 1.77 3.88 -1.94
N VAL A 50 0.95 3.98 -0.91
CA VAL A 50 0.95 3.00 0.19
C VAL A 50 -0.02 1.86 -0.15
N ALA A 51 0.56 0.72 -0.54
CA ALA A 51 -0.13 -0.56 -0.73
C ALA A 51 -0.23 -1.35 0.60
N SER A 52 -0.08 -2.66 0.57
CA SER A 52 0.00 -3.54 1.73
C SER A 52 0.44 -4.94 1.28
N THR A 53 1.07 -5.71 2.16
CA THR A 53 1.27 -7.15 1.94
C THR A 53 -0.07 -7.90 1.79
N SER A 54 -1.16 -7.39 2.37
CA SER A 54 -2.51 -7.92 2.14
C SER A 54 -2.96 -7.80 0.66
N GLY A 55 -2.45 -6.80 -0.08
CA GLY A 55 -2.69 -6.67 -1.52
C GLY A 55 -1.92 -7.70 -2.36
N ILE A 56 -0.89 -8.32 -1.79
CA ILE A 56 -0.07 -9.36 -2.44
C ILE A 56 -0.61 -10.75 -2.11
N ALA A 57 -0.82 -11.03 -0.82
CA ALA A 57 -1.15 -12.36 -0.30
C ALA A 57 -2.64 -12.59 -0.02
N GLY A 58 -3.44 -11.52 -0.02
CA GLY A 58 -4.76 -11.56 0.58
C GLY A 58 -4.71 -11.49 2.11
N ASN A 59 -5.88 -11.34 2.73
CA ASN A 59 -6.03 -11.46 4.18
C ASN A 59 -7.47 -11.84 4.51
N ARG A 60 -7.66 -12.90 5.31
CA ARG A 60 -8.98 -13.36 5.71
C ARG A 60 -9.75 -12.28 6.46
N GLY A 61 -10.97 -11.99 6.04
CA GLY A 61 -11.82 -10.95 6.63
C GLY A 61 -11.55 -9.54 6.07
N GLN A 62 -10.56 -9.39 5.17
CA GLN A 62 -10.18 -8.11 4.55
C GLN A 62 -10.23 -8.16 3.03
N THR A 63 -11.18 -8.89 2.44
CA THR A 63 -11.22 -9.10 0.98
C THR A 63 -11.33 -7.78 0.21
N ASN A 64 -12.15 -6.82 0.67
CA ASN A 64 -12.27 -5.48 0.10
C ASN A 64 -10.97 -4.68 0.22
N TYR A 65 -10.33 -4.72 1.38
CA TYR A 65 -9.05 -4.05 1.62
C TYR A 65 -7.94 -4.66 0.75
N ALA A 66 -7.81 -5.99 0.75
CA ALA A 66 -6.85 -6.70 -0.09
C ALA A 66 -7.04 -6.39 -1.57
N ALA A 67 -8.28 -6.42 -2.08
CA ALA A 67 -8.61 -6.05 -3.45
C ALA A 67 -8.22 -4.61 -3.76
N SER A 68 -8.50 -3.65 -2.84
CA SER A 68 -8.13 -2.25 -3.04
C SER A 68 -6.61 -2.05 -3.10
N LYS A 69 -5.85 -2.74 -2.24
CA LYS A 69 -4.39 -2.63 -2.20
C LYS A 69 -3.71 -3.38 -3.36
N ALA A 70 -4.29 -4.48 -3.84
CA ALA A 70 -3.90 -5.11 -5.10
C ALA A 70 -4.15 -4.18 -6.30
N GLY A 71 -5.27 -3.46 -6.29
CA GLY A 71 -5.57 -2.43 -7.28
C GLY A 71 -4.54 -1.30 -7.31
N VAL A 72 -4.06 -0.85 -6.14
CA VAL A 72 -2.95 0.14 -6.05
C VAL A 72 -1.67 -0.40 -6.67
N ILE A 73 -1.33 -1.67 -6.44
CA ILE A 73 -0.18 -2.32 -7.07
C ILE A 73 -0.34 -2.36 -8.60
N GLY A 74 -1.52 -2.74 -9.09
CA GLY A 74 -1.84 -2.74 -10.51
C GLY A 74 -1.76 -1.35 -11.13
N MET A 75 -2.31 -0.33 -10.45
CA MET A 75 -2.24 1.08 -10.87
C MET A 75 -0.78 1.55 -11.02
N VAL A 76 0.08 1.29 -10.04
CA VAL A 76 1.50 1.64 -10.09
C VAL A 76 2.18 1.03 -11.32
N ARG A 77 1.96 -0.24 -11.57
CA ARG A 77 2.54 -0.94 -12.73
C ARG A 77 2.02 -0.42 -14.07
N ALA A 78 0.73 -0.08 -14.12
CA ALA A 78 0.10 0.44 -15.34
C ALA A 78 0.52 1.89 -15.65
N LEU A 79 0.68 2.74 -14.65
CA LEU A 79 1.03 4.15 -14.83
C LEU A 79 2.53 4.37 -15.04
N ALA A 80 3.39 3.50 -14.52
CA ALA A 80 4.85 3.67 -14.63
C ALA A 80 5.35 3.89 -16.06
N PRO A 81 4.99 3.06 -17.07
CA PRO A 81 5.42 3.29 -18.46
C PRO A 81 4.79 4.56 -19.08
N GLN A 82 3.61 4.98 -18.61
CA GLN A 82 2.94 6.18 -19.13
C GLN A 82 3.60 7.47 -18.62
N LEU A 83 4.16 7.45 -17.41
CA LEU A 83 4.81 8.59 -16.76
C LEU A 83 6.31 8.70 -17.12
N ALA A 84 6.92 7.59 -17.52
CA ALA A 84 8.34 7.51 -17.83
C ALA A 84 8.86 8.55 -18.85
N PRO A 85 8.14 8.88 -19.96
CA PRO A 85 8.60 9.90 -20.93
C PRO A 85 8.79 11.28 -20.32
N ARG A 86 8.15 11.59 -19.17
CA ARG A 86 8.31 12.84 -18.42
C ARG A 86 9.35 12.74 -17.30
N GLY A 87 10.05 11.63 -17.16
CA GLY A 87 10.96 11.38 -16.04
C GLY A 87 10.27 11.24 -14.69
N VAL A 88 8.93 11.13 -14.67
CA VAL A 88 8.14 10.93 -13.45
C VAL A 88 8.17 9.46 -13.05
N THR A 89 8.48 9.17 -11.81
CA THR A 89 8.43 7.80 -11.27
C THR A 89 7.21 7.61 -10.38
N ILE A 90 6.67 6.39 -10.42
CA ILE A 90 5.58 5.95 -9.52
C ILE A 90 5.92 4.58 -8.94
N ASN A 91 5.89 4.47 -7.61
CA ASN A 91 6.22 3.24 -6.90
C ASN A 91 5.21 2.99 -5.77
N ALA A 92 5.14 1.76 -5.29
CA ALA A 92 4.37 1.42 -4.11
C ALA A 92 5.27 0.94 -2.97
N VAL A 93 4.90 1.27 -1.74
CA VAL A 93 5.41 0.63 -0.53
C VAL A 93 4.32 -0.32 -0.03
N ALA A 94 4.68 -1.56 0.30
CA ALA A 94 3.78 -2.58 0.82
C ALA A 94 4.16 -2.95 2.26
N PRO A 95 3.63 -2.23 3.27
CA PRO A 95 3.87 -2.55 4.67
C PRO A 95 3.29 -3.91 5.04
N GLY A 96 3.98 -4.62 5.96
CA GLY A 96 3.44 -5.77 6.67
C GLY A 96 2.65 -5.37 7.90
N PHE A 97 2.84 -6.11 9.00
CA PHE A 97 2.29 -5.73 10.29
C PHE A 97 3.12 -4.59 10.89
N ILE A 98 2.50 -3.41 11.04
CA ILE A 98 3.14 -2.20 11.57
C ILE A 98 2.48 -1.82 12.90
N GLU A 99 3.28 -1.53 13.92
CA GLU A 99 2.84 -1.10 15.24
C GLU A 99 2.33 0.35 15.15
N THR A 100 1.02 0.51 15.20
CA THR A 100 0.33 1.80 15.11
C THR A 100 -0.80 1.85 16.14
N GLU A 101 -1.40 3.02 16.36
CA GLU A 101 -2.61 3.14 17.17
C GLU A 101 -3.76 2.24 16.65
N MET A 102 -3.84 2.04 15.34
CA MET A 102 -4.84 1.16 14.74
C MET A 102 -4.61 -0.30 15.12
N THR A 103 -3.37 -0.78 15.04
CA THR A 103 -3.03 -2.17 15.39
C THR A 103 -3.02 -2.39 16.90
N ALA A 104 -2.77 -1.36 17.71
CA ALA A 104 -2.86 -1.43 19.16
C ALA A 104 -4.27 -1.82 19.67
N LYS A 105 -5.32 -1.53 18.89
CA LYS A 105 -6.72 -1.88 19.20
C LYS A 105 -7.07 -3.33 18.88
N MET A 106 -6.18 -4.07 18.21
CA MET A 106 -6.40 -5.49 17.90
C MET A 106 -6.21 -6.37 19.14
N PRO A 107 -6.89 -7.54 19.22
CA PRO A 107 -6.63 -8.52 20.28
C PRO A 107 -5.15 -8.91 20.36
N VAL A 108 -4.64 -9.11 21.57
CA VAL A 108 -3.22 -9.43 21.81
C VAL A 108 -2.74 -10.61 20.97
N ALA A 109 -3.54 -11.70 20.91
CA ALA A 109 -3.18 -12.88 20.13
C ALA A 109 -3.02 -12.58 18.63
N THR A 110 -3.87 -11.70 18.06
CA THR A 110 -3.78 -11.28 16.66
C THR A 110 -2.54 -10.44 16.40
N ARG A 111 -2.21 -9.53 17.34
CA ARG A 111 -1.00 -8.71 17.27
C ARG A 111 0.25 -9.57 17.33
N GLU A 112 0.28 -10.51 18.25
CA GLU A 112 1.41 -11.41 18.42
C GLU A 112 1.61 -12.32 17.20
N ALA A 113 0.52 -12.83 16.62
CA ALA A 113 0.59 -13.54 15.35
C ALA A 113 1.17 -12.64 14.25
N GLY A 114 0.68 -11.40 14.13
CA GLY A 114 1.18 -10.44 13.14
C GLY A 114 2.68 -10.15 13.27
N ARG A 115 3.21 -10.08 14.50
CA ARG A 115 4.63 -9.90 14.77
C ARG A 115 5.48 -11.10 14.34
N ARG A 116 4.94 -12.31 14.43
CA ARG A 116 5.72 -13.56 14.25
C ARG A 116 5.69 -14.14 12.84
N ILE A 117 4.82 -13.66 11.94
CA ILE A 117 4.70 -14.19 10.58
C ILE A 117 5.74 -13.64 9.59
N ASN A 118 6.85 -13.15 10.10
CA ASN A 118 7.97 -12.68 9.28
C ASN A 118 9.31 -13.14 9.86
N SER A 119 10.36 -13.08 9.04
CA SER A 119 11.69 -13.58 9.42
C SER A 119 12.32 -12.82 10.58
N LEU A 120 12.02 -11.53 10.74
CA LEU A 120 12.52 -10.71 11.85
C LEU A 120 11.76 -10.96 13.16
N ARG A 121 10.60 -11.65 13.11
CA ARG A 121 9.74 -11.97 14.25
C ARG A 121 9.33 -10.76 15.10
N GLN A 122 9.14 -9.63 14.44
CA GLN A 122 8.74 -8.37 15.07
C GLN A 122 7.73 -7.60 14.22
N GLY A 123 6.99 -6.69 14.83
CA GLY A 123 6.24 -5.67 14.10
C GLY A 123 7.19 -4.61 13.54
N GLY A 124 6.90 -4.09 12.36
CA GLY A 124 7.58 -2.90 11.85
C GLY A 124 7.08 -1.65 12.57
N LEU A 125 7.86 -0.60 12.49
CA LEU A 125 7.49 0.73 13.01
C LEU A 125 7.06 1.65 11.86
N PRO A 126 6.24 2.68 12.11
CA PRO A 126 5.91 3.68 11.10
C PRO A 126 7.14 4.31 10.45
N VAL A 127 8.23 4.49 11.18
CA VAL A 127 9.49 5.03 10.66
C VAL A 127 10.11 4.13 9.59
N ASP A 128 10.01 2.80 9.70
CA ASP A 128 10.54 1.88 8.70
C ASP A 128 9.87 2.10 7.33
N VAL A 129 8.56 2.36 7.37
CA VAL A 129 7.78 2.69 6.16
C VAL A 129 8.14 4.09 5.65
N ALA A 130 8.26 5.06 6.55
CA ALA A 130 8.57 6.45 6.23
C ALA A 130 9.94 6.59 5.55
N GLU A 131 10.98 5.90 6.04
CA GLU A 131 12.31 5.89 5.43
C GLU A 131 12.28 5.33 4.00
N THR A 132 11.51 4.26 3.78
CA THR A 132 11.35 3.70 2.43
C THR A 132 10.63 4.67 1.50
N ILE A 133 9.59 5.37 1.99
CA ILE A 133 8.89 6.41 1.22
C ILE A 133 9.85 7.56 0.92
N ALA A 134 10.61 8.04 1.91
CA ALA A 134 11.58 9.11 1.75
C ALA A 134 12.64 8.77 0.70
N TRP A 135 13.17 7.54 0.74
CA TRP A 135 14.11 7.06 -0.26
C TRP A 135 13.50 7.06 -1.68
N LEU A 136 12.28 6.57 -1.87
CA LEU A 136 11.60 6.57 -3.16
C LEU A 136 11.26 7.98 -3.66
N ALA A 137 11.09 8.94 -2.75
CA ALA A 137 10.73 10.33 -3.06
C ALA A 137 11.94 11.23 -3.36
N ARG A 138 13.18 10.75 -3.17
CA ARG A 138 14.39 11.55 -3.44
C ARG A 138 14.50 11.95 -4.90
N ALA A 139 14.98 13.17 -5.14
CA ALA A 139 15.16 13.70 -6.49
C ALA A 139 16.18 12.87 -7.31
N ASP A 140 17.21 12.35 -6.65
CA ASP A 140 18.27 11.53 -7.25
C ASP A 140 17.88 10.06 -7.47
N ASN A 141 16.69 9.64 -7.03
CA ASN A 141 16.16 8.29 -7.24
C ASN A 141 15.29 8.21 -8.51
N GLY A 142 15.88 8.53 -9.67
CA GLY A 142 15.16 8.48 -10.96
C GLY A 142 15.15 7.12 -11.64
N GLY A 143 15.96 6.17 -11.19
CA GLY A 143 16.09 4.85 -11.80
C GLY A 143 15.06 3.80 -11.32
N VAL A 144 14.24 4.14 -10.32
CA VAL A 144 13.27 3.20 -9.72
C VAL A 144 11.85 3.63 -10.04
N THR A 145 11.14 2.85 -10.87
CA THR A 145 9.73 3.07 -11.19
C THR A 145 8.98 1.75 -11.39
N GLY A 146 7.68 1.74 -11.16
CA GLY A 146 6.82 0.56 -11.29
C GLY A 146 7.03 -0.51 -10.23
N GLN A 147 7.82 -0.23 -9.19
CA GLN A 147 8.21 -1.22 -8.19
C GLN A 147 7.25 -1.25 -6.99
N VAL A 148 7.21 -2.41 -6.33
CA VAL A 148 6.49 -2.62 -5.08
C VAL A 148 7.51 -3.05 -4.03
N VAL A 149 7.89 -2.13 -3.16
CA VAL A 149 8.88 -2.39 -2.10
C VAL A 149 8.16 -2.86 -0.84
N ARG A 150 8.44 -4.08 -0.40
CA ARG A 150 7.86 -4.66 0.82
C ARG A 150 8.63 -4.18 2.06
N VAL A 151 7.91 -3.59 3.01
CA VAL A 151 8.43 -3.23 4.34
C VAL A 151 7.72 -4.10 5.37
N CYS A 152 8.15 -5.35 5.47
CA CYS A 152 7.39 -6.40 6.18
C CYS A 152 8.26 -7.40 6.94
N GLY A 153 9.56 -7.14 7.12
CA GLY A 153 10.47 -8.07 7.78
C GLY A 153 10.56 -9.44 7.08
N GLN A 154 10.37 -9.48 5.76
CA GLN A 154 10.21 -10.72 4.98
C GLN A 154 9.03 -11.55 5.49
N SER A 155 7.81 -10.96 5.42
CA SER A 155 6.58 -11.72 5.73
C SER A 155 6.48 -12.95 4.84
N TRP A 156 6.14 -14.08 5.43
CA TRP A 156 5.98 -15.36 4.73
C TRP A 156 4.72 -15.40 3.85
N LEU A 157 3.77 -14.50 4.10
CA LEU A 157 2.58 -14.37 3.27
C LEU A 157 2.93 -13.62 1.97
N GLY A 158 2.67 -14.25 0.83
CA GLY A 158 2.95 -13.70 -0.49
C GLY A 158 4.45 -13.59 -0.81
N ALA A 159 5.24 -14.51 -0.28
CA ALA A 159 6.66 -14.62 -0.60
C ALA A 159 6.88 -15.19 -2.02
#